data_3cd84c1ef10d4b1d6605e295065ca272
#
_entry.id   3cd84c1ef10d4b1d6605e295065ca272
#
_cell.length_a   1.000
_cell.length_b   1.000
_cell.length_c   1.000
_cell.angle_alpha   90.00
_cell.angle_beta   90.00
_cell.angle_gamma   90.00
#
_symmetry.space_group_name_H-M   'P 1'
#
loop_
_entity.id
_entity.type
_entity.pdbx_description
1 polymer ?
#
loop_
_entity_poly.entity_id
_entity_poly.type
_entity_poly.pdbx_seq_one_letter_code
_entity_poly.pdbx_strand_id
1 'polypeptide(L)'
;MVWQNYSSNGETAGAYYGTQKACRPLHIQMSLNSQHKVDIINTTLKEYRNLKVEVAVYDKEGKKIRSSQQKVSHVTANALTPVAQLEDIKGLPDFSWVKLVLTTNNGKLLDDNVYWLNQKEWDGKVLTDLPVASVNVSVKNFAKKANHYEGKLIVKNPGQYLAAAIALTLRNAKTDAPIRPAYFDDGYFYLMPGESKEIRFQVDCKEGVDKMLLRVDGYNVESKDILLNK
;
A
#
# COMPACT_ATOMS: atom_id res chain seq x y z
N MET A 1 -10.27 20.37 13.44
CA MET A 1 -10.22 19.31 12.41
C MET A 1 -10.01 17.99 13.14
N VAL A 2 -10.90 17.03 13.00
CA VAL A 2 -10.76 15.71 13.63
C VAL A 2 -10.23 14.74 12.60
N TRP A 3 -9.11 14.08 12.90
CA TRP A 3 -8.55 13.02 12.06
C TRP A 3 -9.42 11.76 12.22
N GLN A 4 -10.06 11.34 11.14
CA GLN A 4 -10.96 10.18 11.17
C GLN A 4 -10.41 9.06 10.31
N ASN A 5 -10.45 7.83 10.85
CA ASN A 5 -10.09 6.62 10.10
C ASN A 5 -11.20 6.21 9.12
N TYR A 6 -12.44 6.64 9.37
CA TYR A 6 -13.60 6.41 8.50
C TYR A 6 -14.44 7.66 8.36
N SER A 7 -15.10 7.78 7.22
CA SER A 7 -16.13 8.78 7.00
C SER A 7 -17.44 8.42 7.75
N SER A 8 -18.37 9.35 7.84
CA SER A 8 -19.68 9.14 8.50
C SER A 8 -20.47 7.95 7.91
N ASN A 9 -20.23 7.62 6.66
CA ASN A 9 -20.84 6.46 5.99
C ASN A 9 -20.04 5.16 6.19
N GLY A 10 -19.01 5.14 7.06
CA GLY A 10 -18.16 3.98 7.34
C GLY A 10 -17.10 3.67 6.28
N GLU A 11 -16.81 4.58 5.35
CA GLU A 11 -15.75 4.43 4.34
C GLU A 11 -14.37 4.61 4.99
N THR A 12 -13.49 3.62 4.79
CA THR A 12 -12.13 3.69 5.31
C THR A 12 -11.30 4.68 4.51
N ALA A 13 -10.59 5.56 5.23
CA ALA A 13 -9.68 6.52 4.64
C ALA A 13 -8.23 5.97 4.59
N GLY A 14 -7.34 6.68 3.91
CA GLY A 14 -5.92 6.33 3.88
C GLY A 14 -5.27 6.23 5.26
N ALA A 15 -5.74 7.04 6.23
CA ALA A 15 -5.30 6.98 7.63
C ALA A 15 -5.56 5.62 8.29
N TYR A 16 -6.67 4.94 7.96
CA TYR A 16 -6.98 3.59 8.46
C TYR A 16 -5.89 2.59 8.02
N TYR A 17 -5.60 2.56 6.73
CA TYR A 17 -4.60 1.61 6.19
C TYR A 17 -3.17 1.96 6.61
N GLY A 18 -2.85 3.26 6.74
CA GLY A 18 -1.58 3.71 7.29
C GLY A 18 -1.38 3.23 8.73
N THR A 19 -2.41 3.38 9.58
CA THR A 19 -2.40 2.87 10.96
C THR A 19 -2.31 1.35 10.99
N GLN A 20 -3.10 0.65 10.16
CA GLN A 20 -3.06 -0.81 10.06
C GLN A 20 -1.64 -1.31 9.72
N LYS A 21 -0.96 -0.67 8.77
CA LYS A 21 0.44 -0.99 8.42
C LYS A 21 1.39 -0.73 9.59
N ALA A 22 1.32 0.44 10.20
CA ALA A 22 2.18 0.83 11.32
C ALA A 22 2.02 -0.09 12.55
N CYS A 23 0.84 -0.70 12.70
CA CYS A 23 0.54 -1.65 13.79
C CYS A 23 0.87 -3.12 13.44
N ARG A 24 1.47 -3.41 12.29
CA ARG A 24 1.87 -4.79 11.95
C ARG A 24 2.91 -5.30 12.94
N PRO A 25 2.77 -6.54 13.44
CA PRO A 25 3.68 -7.09 14.45
C PRO A 25 5.14 -7.20 13.98
N LEU A 26 5.36 -7.39 12.68
CA LEU A 26 6.66 -7.27 12.03
C LEU A 26 6.52 -6.21 10.95
N HIS A 27 7.22 -5.09 11.11
CA HIS A 27 7.04 -3.90 10.29
C HIS A 27 8.38 -3.28 9.91
N ILE A 28 8.50 -2.79 8.68
CA ILE A 28 9.63 -1.99 8.23
C ILE A 28 9.21 -0.53 8.09
N GLN A 29 9.98 0.36 8.70
CA GLN A 29 9.67 1.79 8.67
C GLN A 29 10.92 2.64 8.46
N MET A 30 10.70 3.89 8.04
CA MET A 30 11.71 4.94 7.98
C MET A 30 11.32 6.10 8.88
N SER A 31 12.25 6.60 9.67
CA SER A 31 12.03 7.83 10.42
C SER A 31 11.98 9.03 9.48
N LEU A 32 11.02 9.94 9.71
CA LEU A 32 10.89 11.17 8.92
C LEU A 32 11.72 12.34 9.46
N ASN A 33 12.56 12.08 10.47
CA ASN A 33 13.53 13.07 10.94
C ASN A 33 14.71 13.19 9.95
N SER A 34 15.60 14.13 10.18
CA SER A 34 16.74 14.41 9.31
C SER A 34 17.72 13.24 9.09
N GLN A 35 17.62 12.18 9.88
CA GLN A 35 18.50 11.01 9.77
C GLN A 35 17.93 9.92 8.84
N HIS A 36 16.63 9.90 8.57
CA HIS A 36 15.95 8.94 7.71
C HIS A 36 16.39 7.48 7.95
N LYS A 37 16.48 7.10 9.24
CA LYS A 37 16.84 5.73 9.63
C LYS A 37 15.75 4.76 9.22
N VAL A 38 16.17 3.61 8.71
CA VAL A 38 15.30 2.50 8.37
C VAL A 38 15.46 1.41 9.40
N ASP A 39 14.36 1.05 10.05
CA ASP A 39 14.31 0.10 11.13
C ASP A 39 13.30 -1.02 10.85
N ILE A 40 13.59 -2.23 11.33
CA ILE A 40 12.60 -3.28 11.45
C ILE A 40 12.08 -3.26 12.89
N ILE A 41 10.78 -3.13 13.04
CA ILE A 41 10.08 -3.24 14.33
C ILE A 41 9.51 -4.65 14.43
N ASN A 42 9.85 -5.34 15.48
CA ASN A 42 9.31 -6.66 15.81
C ASN A 42 8.67 -6.60 17.18
N THR A 43 7.35 -6.59 17.26
CA THR A 43 6.60 -6.60 18.52
C THR A 43 6.18 -8.01 18.94
N THR A 44 6.60 -9.04 18.19
CA THR A 44 6.31 -10.43 18.52
C THR A 44 7.34 -11.01 19.50
N LEU A 45 6.99 -12.11 20.14
CA LEU A 45 7.91 -12.90 20.98
C LEU A 45 8.77 -13.87 20.15
N LYS A 46 8.76 -13.76 18.82
CA LYS A 46 9.53 -14.61 17.91
C LYS A 46 10.70 -13.82 17.33
N GLU A 47 11.82 -14.47 17.21
CA GLU A 47 12.96 -13.98 16.43
C GLU A 47 12.76 -14.29 14.94
N TYR A 48 13.31 -13.43 14.09
CA TYR A 48 13.38 -13.68 12.66
C TYR A 48 14.85 -13.71 12.21
N ARG A 49 15.15 -14.56 11.23
CA ARG A 49 16.52 -14.76 10.73
C ARG A 49 16.54 -14.75 9.22
N ASN A 50 17.70 -14.35 8.67
CA ASN A 50 17.95 -14.40 7.23
C ASN A 50 16.90 -13.62 6.41
N LEU A 51 16.63 -12.38 6.82
CA LEU A 51 15.76 -11.47 6.09
C LEU A 51 16.56 -10.64 5.08
N LYS A 52 15.86 -10.05 4.12
CA LYS A 52 16.40 -9.07 3.17
C LYS A 52 15.58 -7.79 3.26
N VAL A 53 16.28 -6.67 3.25
CA VAL A 53 15.69 -5.34 3.16
C VAL A 53 16.13 -4.71 1.84
N GLU A 54 15.20 -4.20 1.07
CA GLU A 54 15.48 -3.30 -0.05
C GLU A 54 14.98 -1.90 0.31
N VAL A 55 15.84 -0.91 0.07
CA VAL A 55 15.51 0.51 0.11
C VAL A 55 15.69 1.05 -1.29
N ALA A 56 14.61 1.47 -1.92
CA ALA A 56 14.64 1.99 -3.28
C ALA A 56 14.08 3.42 -3.34
N VAL A 57 14.77 4.28 -4.08
CA VAL A 57 14.38 5.68 -4.29
C VAL A 57 13.97 5.86 -5.73
N TYR A 58 12.87 6.57 -5.93
CA TYR A 58 12.28 6.85 -7.23
C TYR A 58 12.04 8.36 -7.38
N ASP A 59 12.08 8.85 -8.62
CA ASP A 59 11.65 10.22 -8.93
C ASP A 59 10.12 10.38 -8.80
N LYS A 60 9.63 11.59 -9.05
CA LYS A 60 8.20 11.91 -8.95
C LYS A 60 7.31 11.02 -9.83
N GLU A 61 7.81 10.57 -10.96
CA GLU A 61 7.09 9.77 -11.94
C GLU A 61 7.15 8.26 -11.63
N GLY A 62 7.99 7.85 -10.68
CA GLY A 62 8.15 6.45 -10.28
C GLY A 62 9.29 5.73 -10.99
N LYS A 63 10.18 6.43 -11.68
CA LYS A 63 11.40 5.84 -12.24
C LYS A 63 12.42 5.65 -11.12
N LYS A 64 12.97 4.44 -11.02
CA LYS A 64 13.98 4.11 -10.01
C LYS A 64 15.27 4.89 -10.25
N ILE A 65 15.69 5.67 -9.24
CA ILE A 65 16.95 6.45 -9.24
C ILE A 65 18.06 5.62 -8.59
N ARG A 66 17.75 5.02 -7.43
CA ARG A 66 18.72 4.30 -6.60
C ARG A 66 18.04 3.13 -5.89
N SER A 67 18.80 2.08 -5.63
CA SER A 67 18.37 1.05 -4.67
C SER A 67 19.57 0.44 -3.97
N SER A 68 19.36 0.02 -2.74
CA SER A 68 20.29 -0.76 -1.96
C SER A 68 19.57 -1.98 -1.38
N GLN A 69 20.31 -3.08 -1.22
CA GLN A 69 19.81 -4.28 -0.59
C GLN A 69 20.76 -4.69 0.54
N GLN A 70 20.18 -5.07 1.65
CA GLN A 70 20.90 -5.52 2.83
C GLN A 70 20.36 -6.86 3.33
N LYS A 71 21.25 -7.73 3.76
CA LYS A 71 20.91 -8.96 4.46
C LYS A 71 20.87 -8.67 5.96
N VAL A 72 19.78 -9.06 6.60
CA VAL A 72 19.59 -8.94 8.04
C VAL A 72 19.63 -10.34 8.62
N SER A 73 20.75 -10.69 9.27
CA SER A 73 20.98 -12.04 9.81
C SER A 73 20.03 -12.37 10.95
N HIS A 74 19.68 -11.38 11.78
CA HIS A 74 18.89 -11.56 12.98
C HIS A 74 18.04 -10.33 13.30
N VAL A 75 16.78 -10.56 13.65
CA VAL A 75 15.83 -9.57 14.20
C VAL A 75 15.34 -10.12 15.53
N THR A 76 15.70 -9.44 16.59
CA THR A 76 15.38 -9.86 17.96
C THR A 76 13.90 -9.74 18.26
N ALA A 77 13.39 -10.63 19.11
CA ALA A 77 12.01 -10.58 19.60
C ALA A 77 11.78 -9.30 20.43
N ASN A 78 10.59 -8.70 20.27
CA ASN A 78 10.16 -7.50 20.99
C ASN A 78 11.21 -6.37 20.98
N ALA A 79 11.74 -6.06 19.79
CA ALA A 79 12.84 -5.11 19.65
C ALA A 79 12.78 -4.35 18.32
N LEU A 80 13.48 -3.23 18.29
CA LEU A 80 13.83 -2.47 17.11
C LEU A 80 15.21 -2.92 16.61
N THR A 81 15.32 -3.19 15.31
CA THR A 81 16.56 -3.56 14.64
C THR A 81 16.90 -2.52 13.57
N PRO A 82 17.90 -1.65 13.77
CA PRO A 82 18.36 -0.72 12.73
C PRO A 82 18.95 -1.52 11.56
N VAL A 83 18.57 -1.15 10.33
CA VAL A 83 19.00 -1.90 9.13
C VAL A 83 19.64 -1.02 8.06
N ALA A 84 19.25 0.24 7.96
CA ALA A 84 19.80 1.17 6.99
C ALA A 84 19.64 2.61 7.45
N GLN A 85 20.35 3.50 6.80
CA GLN A 85 20.13 4.93 6.88
C GLN A 85 20.14 5.48 5.45
N LEU A 86 19.21 6.35 5.12
CA LEU A 86 19.20 7.04 3.85
C LEU A 86 20.22 8.18 3.96
N GLU A 87 21.50 7.84 3.85
CA GLU A 87 22.59 8.81 3.80
C GLU A 87 22.53 9.53 2.45
N ASP A 88 22.83 10.83 2.47
CA ASP A 88 22.95 11.62 1.26
C ASP A 88 21.65 11.82 0.45
N ILE A 89 20.67 12.42 1.10
CA ILE A 89 19.56 13.07 0.39
C ILE A 89 20.08 14.19 -0.54
N LYS A 90 21.30 14.69 -0.28
CA LYS A 90 22.01 15.63 -1.13
C LYS A 90 22.31 14.96 -2.48
N GLY A 91 21.58 15.30 -3.50
CA GLY A 91 21.71 14.72 -4.85
C GLY A 91 20.49 13.94 -5.30
N LEU A 92 19.49 13.79 -4.44
CA LEU A 92 18.15 13.39 -4.85
C LEU A 92 17.39 14.60 -5.42
N PRO A 93 16.39 14.38 -6.29
CA PRO A 93 15.45 15.42 -6.69
C PRO A 93 14.77 16.08 -5.49
N ASP A 94 14.26 17.31 -5.66
CA ASP A 94 13.52 18.00 -4.63
C ASP A 94 12.37 17.17 -4.03
N PHE A 95 11.79 16.28 -4.83
CA PHE A 95 10.80 15.30 -4.42
C PHE A 95 11.22 13.89 -4.86
N SER A 96 11.06 12.92 -3.97
CA SER A 96 11.34 11.51 -4.23
C SER A 96 10.39 10.60 -3.47
N TRP A 97 10.08 9.45 -4.07
CA TRP A 97 9.44 8.35 -3.36
C TRP A 97 10.51 7.42 -2.80
N VAL A 98 10.32 6.96 -1.57
CA VAL A 98 11.16 5.94 -0.95
C VAL A 98 10.32 4.72 -0.67
N LYS A 99 10.69 3.60 -1.27
CA LYS A 99 10.03 2.32 -1.04
C LYS A 99 10.93 1.41 -0.22
N LEU A 100 10.37 0.87 0.86
CA LEU A 100 10.98 -0.13 1.71
C LEU A 100 10.30 -1.46 1.46
N VAL A 101 11.08 -2.52 1.35
CA VAL A 101 10.58 -3.88 1.18
C VAL A 101 11.33 -4.82 2.10
N LEU A 102 10.59 -5.55 2.93
CA LEU A 102 11.11 -6.58 3.84
C LEU A 102 10.67 -7.96 3.31
N THR A 103 11.64 -8.82 3.03
CA THR A 103 11.39 -10.17 2.54
C THR A 103 12.15 -11.22 3.34
N THR A 104 11.69 -12.46 3.26
CA THR A 104 12.50 -13.62 3.65
C THR A 104 13.64 -13.83 2.65
N ASN A 105 14.61 -14.67 2.98
CA ASN A 105 15.75 -14.97 2.09
C ASN A 105 15.30 -15.58 0.74
N ASN A 106 14.19 -16.31 0.72
CA ASN A 106 13.61 -16.92 -0.49
C ASN A 106 12.61 -16.00 -1.23
N GLY A 107 12.57 -14.70 -0.88
CA GLY A 107 11.81 -13.67 -1.59
C GLY A 107 10.34 -13.53 -1.20
N LYS A 108 9.85 -14.24 -0.17
CA LYS A 108 8.49 -14.03 0.33
C LYS A 108 8.39 -12.64 0.97
N LEU A 109 7.45 -11.81 0.50
CA LEU A 109 7.14 -10.51 1.09
C LEU A 109 6.62 -10.68 2.52
N LEU A 110 7.19 -9.93 3.45
CA LEU A 110 6.76 -9.84 4.85
C LEU A 110 6.09 -8.51 5.13
N ASP A 111 6.69 -7.42 4.65
CA ASP A 111 6.14 -6.07 4.78
C ASP A 111 6.68 -5.14 3.70
N ASP A 112 5.93 -4.11 3.36
CA ASP A 112 6.34 -3.03 2.45
C ASP A 112 5.81 -1.68 2.94
N ASN A 113 6.56 -0.61 2.67
CA ASN A 113 6.12 0.75 2.97
C ASN A 113 6.61 1.73 1.91
N VAL A 114 5.86 2.80 1.70
CA VAL A 114 6.22 3.86 0.75
C VAL A 114 6.10 5.21 1.45
N TYR A 115 7.13 6.02 1.30
CA TYR A 115 7.21 7.38 1.81
C TYR A 115 7.46 8.34 0.66
N TRP A 116 7.11 9.60 0.84
CA TRP A 116 7.65 10.67 0.03
C TRP A 116 8.64 11.49 0.86
N LEU A 117 9.69 11.95 0.20
CA LEU A 117 10.65 12.91 0.75
C LEU A 117 10.60 14.19 -0.06
N ASN A 118 10.57 15.30 0.63
CA ASN A 118 10.66 16.62 0.04
C ASN A 118 11.85 17.35 0.65
N GLN A 119 12.76 17.85 -0.18
CA GLN A 119 13.97 18.57 0.27
C GLN A 119 13.71 20.06 0.50
N LYS A 120 12.65 20.58 -0.10
CA LYS A 120 12.23 21.98 0.03
C LYS A 120 10.93 22.09 0.81
N GLU A 121 10.54 23.32 1.16
CA GLU A 121 9.24 23.56 1.74
C GLU A 121 8.12 23.00 0.85
N TRP A 122 7.19 22.31 1.48
CA TRP A 122 6.13 21.59 0.79
C TRP A 122 5.06 22.54 0.25
N ASP A 123 4.88 22.63 -1.06
CA ASP A 123 3.86 23.44 -1.72
C ASP A 123 2.67 22.63 -2.29
N GLY A 124 2.75 21.31 -2.25
CA GLY A 124 1.72 20.40 -2.75
C GLY A 124 1.66 20.23 -4.27
N LYS A 125 2.29 21.10 -5.05
CA LYS A 125 2.21 21.08 -6.52
C LYS A 125 2.72 19.78 -7.14
N VAL A 126 3.77 19.19 -6.55
CA VAL A 126 4.36 17.97 -7.08
C VAL A 126 3.32 16.85 -7.19
N LEU A 127 2.40 16.74 -6.23
CA LEU A 127 1.34 15.71 -6.31
C LEU A 127 0.29 16.07 -7.36
N THR A 128 -0.11 17.34 -7.48
CA THR A 128 -1.10 17.77 -8.47
C THR A 128 -0.63 17.58 -9.92
N ASP A 129 0.69 17.59 -10.12
CA ASP A 129 1.32 17.44 -11.43
C ASP A 129 1.69 15.98 -11.76
N LEU A 130 1.26 15.01 -10.95
CA LEU A 130 1.50 13.59 -11.25
C LEU A 130 0.76 13.18 -12.53
N PRO A 131 1.46 12.52 -13.48
CA PRO A 131 0.81 11.98 -14.67
C PRO A 131 -0.26 10.96 -14.30
N VAL A 132 -1.34 10.92 -15.07
CA VAL A 132 -2.40 9.92 -14.89
C VAL A 132 -1.85 8.52 -15.13
N ALA A 133 -2.11 7.62 -14.21
CA ALA A 133 -1.76 6.21 -14.28
C ALA A 133 -3.02 5.36 -14.48
N SER A 134 -2.88 4.26 -15.21
CA SER A 134 -3.94 3.26 -15.37
C SER A 134 -3.47 1.95 -14.75
N VAL A 135 -4.34 1.28 -13.99
CA VAL A 135 -4.03 -0.01 -13.37
C VAL A 135 -4.93 -1.10 -13.95
N ASN A 136 -4.39 -2.30 -14.11
CA ASN A 136 -5.14 -3.49 -14.46
C ASN A 136 -5.54 -4.24 -13.20
N VAL A 137 -6.79 -4.68 -13.12
CA VAL A 137 -7.28 -5.47 -11.99
C VAL A 137 -7.91 -6.75 -12.49
N SER A 138 -7.50 -7.87 -11.90
CA SER A 138 -8.13 -9.15 -12.11
C SER A 138 -8.66 -9.70 -10.79
N VAL A 139 -9.88 -10.24 -10.84
CA VAL A 139 -10.54 -10.85 -9.68
C VAL A 139 -10.29 -12.37 -9.73
N LYS A 140 -9.87 -12.94 -8.62
CA LYS A 140 -9.60 -14.37 -8.45
C LYS A 140 -10.39 -14.92 -7.28
N ASN A 141 -10.83 -16.16 -7.40
CA ASN A 141 -11.46 -16.91 -6.30
C ASN A 141 -12.62 -16.17 -5.62
N PHE A 142 -13.38 -15.36 -6.38
CA PHE A 142 -14.55 -14.69 -5.84
C PHE A 142 -15.66 -15.73 -5.62
N ALA A 143 -16.04 -15.91 -4.36
CA ALA A 143 -17.00 -16.95 -3.97
C ALA A 143 -17.85 -16.49 -2.78
N LYS A 144 -19.10 -16.99 -2.77
CA LYS A 144 -19.99 -16.89 -1.60
C LYS A 144 -19.62 -17.97 -0.60
N LYS A 145 -19.39 -17.57 0.64
CA LYS A 145 -19.37 -18.44 1.82
C LYS A 145 -20.68 -18.29 2.57
N ALA A 146 -20.86 -18.97 3.69
CA ALA A 146 -22.14 -18.97 4.41
C ALA A 146 -22.77 -17.56 4.55
N ASN A 147 -22.04 -16.61 5.16
CA ASN A 147 -22.55 -15.28 5.49
C ASN A 147 -21.79 -14.13 4.84
N HIS A 148 -20.83 -14.40 3.97
CA HIS A 148 -20.02 -13.37 3.30
C HIS A 148 -19.56 -13.82 1.93
N TYR A 149 -19.10 -12.86 1.14
CA TYR A 149 -18.29 -13.11 -0.07
C TYR A 149 -16.84 -12.85 0.24
N GLU A 150 -15.96 -13.63 -0.34
CA GLU A 150 -14.52 -13.44 -0.27
C GLU A 150 -13.90 -13.54 -1.66
N GLY A 151 -12.74 -12.94 -1.83
CA GLY A 151 -12.00 -13.01 -3.08
C GLY A 151 -10.60 -12.40 -2.97
N LYS A 152 -9.87 -12.49 -4.08
CA LYS A 152 -8.56 -11.90 -4.25
C LYS A 152 -8.55 -11.01 -5.47
N LEU A 153 -7.90 -9.89 -5.35
CA LEU A 153 -7.63 -8.96 -6.43
C LEU A 153 -6.15 -8.98 -6.74
N ILE A 154 -5.79 -9.00 -8.00
CA ILE A 154 -4.44 -8.72 -8.45
C ILE A 154 -4.49 -7.38 -9.15
N VAL A 155 -3.94 -6.36 -8.51
CA VAL A 155 -3.83 -5.00 -9.05
C VAL A 155 -2.44 -4.84 -9.62
N LYS A 156 -2.34 -4.50 -10.92
CA LYS A 156 -1.08 -4.33 -11.63
C LYS A 156 -1.01 -2.94 -12.24
N ASN A 157 0.12 -2.27 -12.06
CA ASN A 157 0.47 -1.07 -12.81
C ASN A 157 1.30 -1.46 -14.06
N PRO A 158 0.70 -1.55 -15.26
CA PRO A 158 1.43 -1.88 -16.49
C PRO A 158 2.12 -0.67 -17.11
N GLY A 159 1.84 0.54 -16.60
CA GLY A 159 2.28 1.81 -17.15
C GLY A 159 3.71 2.18 -16.78
N GLN A 160 4.11 3.36 -17.23
CA GLN A 160 5.42 3.92 -16.97
C GLN A 160 5.45 4.93 -15.82
N TYR A 161 4.29 5.28 -15.26
CA TYR A 161 4.15 6.22 -14.16
C TYR A 161 3.70 5.52 -12.88
N LEU A 162 4.11 6.06 -11.73
CA LEU A 162 3.62 5.61 -10.44
C LEU A 162 2.09 5.73 -10.35
N ALA A 163 1.44 4.69 -9.87
CA ALA A 163 0.05 4.72 -9.45
C ALA A 163 -0.04 4.96 -7.92
N ALA A 164 -0.52 6.14 -7.54
CA ALA A 164 -0.48 6.63 -6.16
C ALA A 164 -1.82 6.46 -5.44
N ALA A 165 -1.73 6.04 -4.18
CA ALA A 165 -2.85 5.94 -3.24
C ALA A 165 -4.06 5.17 -3.81
N ILE A 166 -3.82 3.99 -4.39
CA ILE A 166 -4.87 3.16 -5.00
C ILE A 166 -5.86 2.74 -3.93
N ALA A 167 -7.12 3.18 -4.09
CA ALA A 167 -8.24 2.87 -3.23
C ALA A 167 -9.16 1.84 -3.88
N LEU A 168 -9.74 0.97 -3.06
CA LEU A 168 -10.64 -0.10 -3.48
C LEU A 168 -11.93 0.01 -2.67
N THR A 169 -13.08 0.05 -3.36
CA THR A 169 -14.38 0.10 -2.70
C THR A 169 -15.37 -0.85 -3.37
N LEU A 170 -16.22 -1.48 -2.56
CA LEU A 170 -17.32 -2.30 -3.07
C LEU A 170 -18.61 -1.49 -3.08
N ARG A 171 -19.34 -1.55 -4.20
CA ARG A 171 -20.54 -0.77 -4.42
C ARG A 171 -21.66 -1.65 -4.98
N ASN A 172 -22.89 -1.31 -4.67
CA ASN A 172 -24.06 -1.95 -5.26
C ASN A 172 -24.20 -1.48 -6.73
N ALA A 173 -24.22 -2.42 -7.66
CA ALA A 173 -24.26 -2.10 -9.09
C ALA A 173 -25.53 -1.36 -9.57
N LYS A 174 -26.62 -1.40 -8.79
CA LYS A 174 -27.88 -0.72 -9.15
C LYS A 174 -27.98 0.69 -8.58
N THR A 175 -27.50 0.87 -7.34
CA THR A 175 -27.73 2.12 -6.58
C THR A 175 -26.47 2.96 -6.43
N ASP A 176 -25.33 2.43 -6.83
CA ASP A 176 -23.99 2.97 -6.57
C ASP A 176 -23.69 3.23 -5.07
N ALA A 177 -24.53 2.72 -4.18
CA ALA A 177 -24.31 2.83 -2.76
C ALA A 177 -23.13 1.91 -2.31
N PRO A 178 -22.29 2.36 -1.37
CA PRO A 178 -21.22 1.52 -0.85
C PRO A 178 -21.79 0.32 -0.09
N ILE A 179 -21.19 -0.87 -0.32
CA ILE A 179 -21.53 -2.10 0.40
C ILE A 179 -20.63 -2.20 1.63
N ARG A 180 -21.23 -2.35 2.81
CA ARG A 180 -20.50 -2.37 4.08
C ARG A 180 -21.14 -3.31 5.11
N PRO A 181 -20.31 -3.86 6.01
CA PRO A 181 -18.85 -3.76 6.05
C PRO A 181 -18.18 -4.50 4.88
N ALA A 182 -17.10 -3.91 4.34
CA ALA A 182 -16.20 -4.52 3.37
C ALA A 182 -14.77 -4.35 3.87
N TYR A 183 -14.03 -5.44 3.92
CA TYR A 183 -12.67 -5.50 4.47
C TYR A 183 -11.69 -5.84 3.36
N PHE A 184 -10.68 -5.00 3.19
CA PHE A 184 -9.53 -5.25 2.32
C PHE A 184 -8.28 -5.35 3.18
N ASP A 185 -7.35 -6.25 2.83
CA ASP A 185 -6.10 -6.40 3.60
C ASP A 185 -5.06 -5.30 3.31
N ASP A 186 -5.28 -4.48 2.28
CA ASP A 186 -4.57 -3.22 2.05
C ASP A 186 -5.43 -2.27 1.20
N GLY A 187 -5.16 -0.96 1.31
CA GLY A 187 -5.78 0.10 0.53
C GLY A 187 -4.95 1.38 0.59
N TYR A 188 -5.21 2.31 -0.31
CA TYR A 188 -4.40 3.51 -0.48
C TYR A 188 -2.91 3.20 -0.67
N PHE A 189 -2.62 2.07 -1.32
CA PHE A 189 -1.26 1.61 -1.59
C PHE A 189 -0.71 2.20 -2.89
N TYR A 190 0.60 2.05 -3.08
CA TYR A 190 1.33 2.58 -4.22
C TYR A 190 1.88 1.43 -5.05
N LEU A 191 1.83 1.57 -6.38
CA LEU A 191 2.48 0.67 -7.32
C LEU A 191 3.43 1.43 -8.23
N MET A 192 4.71 1.10 -8.15
CA MET A 192 5.69 1.59 -9.10
C MET A 192 5.44 0.98 -10.49
N PRO A 193 5.98 1.56 -11.57
CA PRO A 193 5.88 0.99 -12.92
C PRO A 193 6.22 -0.50 -12.95
N GLY A 194 5.35 -1.29 -13.55
CA GLY A 194 5.51 -2.74 -13.69
C GLY A 194 5.14 -3.58 -12.46
N GLU A 195 4.87 -2.98 -11.32
CA GLU A 195 4.54 -3.70 -10.09
C GLU A 195 3.11 -4.24 -10.07
N SER A 196 2.91 -5.26 -9.23
CA SER A 196 1.59 -5.80 -8.92
C SER A 196 1.46 -6.13 -7.44
N LYS A 197 0.22 -6.09 -6.93
CA LYS A 197 -0.11 -6.44 -5.56
C LYS A 197 -1.34 -7.32 -5.50
N GLU A 198 -1.28 -8.37 -4.68
CA GLU A 198 -2.43 -9.20 -4.34
C GLU A 198 -3.11 -8.59 -3.11
N ILE A 199 -4.42 -8.37 -3.20
CA ILE A 199 -5.28 -7.86 -2.14
C ILE A 199 -6.40 -8.86 -1.91
N ARG A 200 -6.54 -9.36 -0.69
CA ARG A 200 -7.70 -10.15 -0.29
C ARG A 200 -8.79 -9.22 0.19
N PHE A 201 -10.03 -9.61 -0.07
CA PHE A 201 -11.18 -8.89 0.45
C PHE A 201 -12.27 -9.83 0.94
N GLN A 202 -13.05 -9.31 1.85
CA GLN A 202 -14.25 -9.95 2.39
C GLN A 202 -15.35 -8.91 2.52
N VAL A 203 -16.58 -9.28 2.22
CA VAL A 203 -17.76 -8.44 2.38
C VAL A 203 -18.94 -9.25 2.86
N ASP A 204 -19.68 -8.75 3.85
CA ASP A 204 -20.83 -9.43 4.38
C ASP A 204 -21.96 -9.52 3.36
N CYS A 205 -22.64 -10.67 3.32
CA CYS A 205 -23.82 -10.86 2.49
C CYS A 205 -25.01 -10.13 3.12
N LYS A 206 -25.33 -8.95 2.59
CA LYS A 206 -26.58 -8.25 2.93
C LYS A 206 -27.68 -8.63 1.95
N GLU A 207 -28.90 -8.68 2.43
CA GLU A 207 -30.07 -8.85 1.58
C GLU A 207 -30.14 -7.72 0.54
N GLY A 208 -30.59 -8.05 -0.68
CA GLY A 208 -30.79 -7.07 -1.75
C GLY A 208 -29.54 -6.67 -2.53
N VAL A 209 -28.37 -7.29 -2.27
CA VAL A 209 -27.16 -7.06 -3.07
C VAL A 209 -26.96 -8.22 -4.04
N ASP A 210 -27.59 -8.15 -5.20
CA ASP A 210 -27.47 -9.19 -6.25
C ASP A 210 -26.21 -9.04 -7.10
N LYS A 211 -25.75 -7.81 -7.30
CA LYS A 211 -24.58 -7.49 -8.12
C LYS A 211 -23.70 -6.47 -7.41
N MET A 212 -22.43 -6.72 -7.41
CA MET A 212 -21.42 -5.87 -6.81
C MET A 212 -20.50 -5.28 -7.87
N LEU A 213 -20.13 -4.03 -7.71
CA LEU A 213 -19.03 -3.39 -8.43
C LEU A 213 -17.85 -3.22 -7.50
N LEU A 214 -16.66 -3.56 -7.99
CA LEU A 214 -15.41 -3.12 -7.41
C LEU A 214 -15.02 -1.81 -8.11
N ARG A 215 -15.07 -0.71 -7.38
CA ARG A 215 -14.48 0.56 -7.83
C ARG A 215 -13.03 0.60 -7.47
N VAL A 216 -12.20 0.87 -8.46
CA VAL A 216 -10.77 1.09 -8.31
C VAL A 216 -10.50 2.55 -8.61
N ASP A 217 -9.88 3.23 -7.68
CA ASP A 217 -9.63 4.68 -7.72
C ASP A 217 -8.24 4.98 -7.18
N GLY A 218 -7.78 6.22 -7.22
CA GLY A 218 -6.52 6.63 -6.63
C GLY A 218 -6.21 8.09 -6.88
N TYR A 219 -5.12 8.57 -6.31
CA TYR A 219 -4.79 9.99 -6.40
C TYR A 219 -4.56 10.45 -7.85
N ASN A 220 -3.76 9.70 -8.62
CA ASN A 220 -3.50 9.93 -10.05
C ASN A 220 -3.95 8.73 -10.90
N VAL A 221 -4.84 7.88 -10.39
CA VAL A 221 -5.29 6.68 -11.08
C VAL A 221 -6.64 6.93 -11.73
N GLU A 222 -6.76 6.55 -13.00
CA GLU A 222 -8.03 6.59 -13.71
C GLU A 222 -9.05 5.67 -13.04
N SER A 223 -10.16 6.26 -12.58
CA SER A 223 -11.22 5.52 -11.88
C SER A 223 -11.92 4.55 -12.82
N LYS A 224 -12.19 3.33 -12.33
CA LYS A 224 -12.94 2.32 -13.08
C LYS A 224 -13.72 1.38 -12.19
N ASP A 225 -14.83 0.89 -12.75
CA ASP A 225 -15.72 -0.07 -12.12
C ASP A 225 -15.58 -1.45 -12.77
N ILE A 226 -15.51 -2.48 -11.95
CA ILE A 226 -15.40 -3.88 -12.37
C ILE A 226 -16.58 -4.65 -11.77
N LEU A 227 -17.41 -5.23 -12.63
CA LEU A 227 -18.51 -6.06 -12.17
C LEU A 227 -17.98 -7.37 -11.61
N LEU A 228 -18.32 -7.66 -10.36
CA LEU A 228 -18.00 -8.95 -9.72
C LEU A 228 -19.11 -9.94 -10.08
N ASN A 229 -18.78 -10.87 -10.94
CA ASN A 229 -19.68 -11.98 -11.31
C ASN A 229 -19.43 -13.18 -10.40
N LYS A 230 -20.53 -13.83 -10.00
CA LYS A 230 -20.50 -15.10 -9.27
C LYS A 230 -20.01 -16.24 -10.16
#